data_fd91bd213d1895d64ed07b13d062d1dd
#
_entry.id   fd91bd213d1895d64ed07b13d062d1dd
#
_cell.length_a   1.000
_cell.length_b   1.000
_cell.length_c   1.000
_cell.angle_alpha   90.00
_cell.angle_beta   90.00
_cell.angle_gamma   90.00
#
_symmetry.space_group_name_H-M   'P 1'
#
loop_
_entity.id
_entity.type
_entity.pdbx_description
1 polymer ?
#
loop_
_entity_poly.entity_id
_entity_poly.type
_entity_poly.pdbx_seq_one_letter_code
_entity_poly.pdbx_strand_id
1 'polypeptide(L)'
;RTNVEDIYAVGDAVEVTDFVTGSPAFIPLAGPANKQGRIAADNICGLERRYTGTQGSAVLKIFDMTVASTGINEKAVMAAGMEYDKTYIYSGSHASYYPGATNMSIKALWDKKTLRLLGAQIVGFDGVDKRMDVLAAAIRFGAKITDLTQLELCYAPPFGSAKDPVNMLGFVAE
;
A
#
# COMPACT_ATOMS: atom_id res chain seq x y z
N ARG A 1 -21.99 2.91 11.15
CA ARG A 1 -23.27 3.50 11.53
C ARG A 1 -23.33 4.91 10.96
N THR A 2 -24.47 5.34 10.46
CA THR A 2 -24.72 6.72 10.04
C THR A 2 -25.12 7.59 11.25
N ASN A 3 -25.40 8.87 11.01
CA ASN A 3 -25.98 9.77 12.00
C ASN A 3 -27.47 9.51 12.29
N VAL A 4 -28.08 8.60 11.54
CA VAL A 4 -29.47 8.15 11.78
C VAL A 4 -29.40 6.82 12.50
N GLU A 5 -30.18 6.68 13.57
CA GLU A 5 -30.24 5.48 14.39
C GLU A 5 -30.65 4.27 13.54
N ASP A 6 -30.02 3.12 13.80
CA ASP A 6 -30.24 1.83 13.13
C ASP A 6 -29.97 1.80 11.61
N ILE A 7 -29.39 2.87 11.05
CA ILE A 7 -28.96 2.88 9.64
C ILE A 7 -27.45 2.75 9.54
N TYR A 8 -27.01 1.77 8.73
CA TYR A 8 -25.61 1.56 8.35
C TYR A 8 -25.43 1.84 6.87
N ALA A 9 -24.30 2.44 6.50
CA ALA A 9 -23.87 2.62 5.12
C ALA A 9 -22.47 2.05 4.95
N VAL A 10 -22.24 1.34 3.86
CA VAL A 10 -20.98 0.64 3.58
C VAL A 10 -20.68 0.64 2.09
N GLY A 11 -19.43 0.36 1.73
CA GLY A 11 -18.99 0.20 0.36
C GLY A 11 -18.68 1.52 -0.34
N ASP A 12 -18.81 1.54 -1.65
CA ASP A 12 -18.35 2.64 -2.49
C ASP A 12 -19.13 3.95 -2.31
N ALA A 13 -20.29 3.89 -1.67
CA ALA A 13 -21.17 5.05 -1.46
C ALA A 13 -20.82 5.88 -0.21
N VAL A 14 -19.80 5.46 0.57
CA VAL A 14 -19.46 6.12 1.83
C VAL A 14 -18.13 6.83 1.80
N GLU A 15 -18.07 7.97 2.47
CA GLU A 15 -16.81 8.61 2.82
C GLU A 15 -16.10 7.80 3.89
N VAL A 16 -14.80 7.65 3.74
CA VAL A 16 -13.91 6.94 4.68
C VAL A 16 -12.82 7.86 5.19
N THR A 17 -12.18 7.48 6.28
CA THR A 17 -10.94 8.14 6.70
C THR A 17 -9.77 7.56 5.91
N ASP A 18 -8.99 8.39 5.24
CA ASP A 18 -7.70 7.99 4.69
C ASP A 18 -6.76 7.61 5.83
N PHE A 19 -6.20 6.41 5.75
CA PHE A 19 -5.39 5.85 6.83
C PHE A 19 -4.08 6.60 7.06
N VAL A 20 -3.53 7.20 6.01
CA VAL A 20 -2.23 7.88 6.06
C VAL A 20 -2.36 9.31 6.54
N THR A 21 -3.32 10.05 5.98
CA THR A 21 -3.52 11.48 6.27
C THR A 21 -4.47 11.76 7.44
N GLY A 22 -5.32 10.79 7.78
CA GLY A 22 -6.41 11.00 8.74
C GLY A 22 -7.58 11.84 8.20
N SER A 23 -7.52 12.28 6.96
CA SER A 23 -8.53 13.15 6.34
C SER A 23 -9.68 12.34 5.72
N PRO A 24 -10.87 12.95 5.55
CA PRO A 24 -11.95 12.36 4.77
C PRO A 24 -11.49 12.04 3.34
N ALA A 25 -11.90 10.88 2.83
CA ALA A 25 -11.55 10.43 1.49
C ALA A 25 -12.64 9.57 0.86
N PHE A 26 -12.63 9.52 -0.46
CA PHE A 26 -13.47 8.63 -1.25
C PHE A 26 -12.58 7.60 -1.93
N ILE A 27 -12.64 6.36 -1.45
CA ILE A 27 -11.77 5.25 -1.90
C ILE A 27 -12.63 4.02 -2.20
N PRO A 28 -13.27 3.95 -3.37
CA PRO A 28 -14.18 2.88 -3.76
C PRO A 28 -13.39 1.63 -4.18
N LEU A 29 -13.16 0.72 -3.24
CA LEU A 29 -12.42 -0.52 -3.44
C LEU A 29 -13.12 -1.69 -2.74
N ALA A 30 -13.09 -2.86 -3.37
CA ALA A 30 -13.74 -4.08 -2.88
C ALA A 30 -13.22 -4.54 -1.50
N GLY A 31 -11.92 -4.41 -1.23
CA GLY A 31 -11.32 -4.77 0.06
C GLY A 31 -11.90 -3.98 1.24
N PRO A 32 -11.90 -2.65 1.20
CA PRO A 32 -12.60 -1.80 2.15
C PRO A 32 -14.09 -2.12 2.30
N ALA A 33 -14.82 -2.23 1.18
CA ALA A 33 -16.24 -2.53 1.18
C ALA A 33 -16.57 -3.84 1.90
N ASN A 34 -15.80 -4.90 1.64
CA ASN A 34 -15.97 -6.20 2.30
C ASN A 34 -15.74 -6.11 3.81
N LYS A 35 -14.69 -5.42 4.26
CA LYS A 35 -14.41 -5.20 5.69
C LYS A 35 -15.51 -4.39 6.36
N GLN A 36 -16.01 -3.35 5.71
CA GLN A 36 -17.10 -2.52 6.22
C GLN A 36 -18.39 -3.31 6.36
N GLY A 37 -18.74 -4.15 5.37
CA GLY A 37 -19.91 -5.02 5.41
C GLY A 37 -19.86 -5.98 6.61
N ARG A 38 -18.69 -6.60 6.86
CA ARG A 38 -18.51 -7.46 8.04
C ARG A 38 -18.65 -6.69 9.35
N ILE A 39 -18.03 -5.52 9.47
CA ILE A 39 -18.12 -4.67 10.66
C ILE A 39 -19.55 -4.21 10.90
N ALA A 40 -20.31 -3.86 9.85
CA ALA A 40 -21.71 -3.51 9.99
C ALA A 40 -22.54 -4.68 10.52
N ALA A 41 -22.35 -5.88 9.98
CA ALA A 41 -23.01 -7.09 10.46
C ALA A 41 -22.68 -7.40 11.94
N ASP A 42 -21.39 -7.33 12.29
CA ASP A 42 -20.91 -7.52 13.67
C ASP A 42 -21.62 -6.55 14.64
N ASN A 43 -21.70 -5.26 14.26
CA ASN A 43 -22.37 -4.23 15.09
C ASN A 43 -23.89 -4.42 15.17
N ILE A 44 -24.54 -4.84 14.10
CA ILE A 44 -25.98 -5.18 14.10
C ILE A 44 -26.25 -6.35 15.06
N CYS A 45 -25.33 -7.30 15.16
CA CYS A 45 -25.40 -8.43 16.09
C CYS A 45 -24.93 -8.10 17.52
N GLY A 46 -24.69 -6.83 17.85
CA GLY A 46 -24.33 -6.39 19.19
C GLY A 46 -22.83 -6.42 19.52
N LEU A 47 -21.95 -6.67 18.55
CA LEU A 47 -20.51 -6.54 18.73
C LEU A 47 -20.10 -5.06 18.51
N GLU A 48 -19.12 -4.59 19.25
CA GLU A 48 -18.56 -3.25 19.05
C GLU A 48 -17.31 -3.30 18.20
N ARG A 49 -17.45 -3.07 16.89
CA ARG A 49 -16.36 -3.02 15.93
C ARG A 49 -16.25 -1.64 15.28
N ARG A 50 -15.02 -1.20 15.01
CA ARG A 50 -14.74 0.08 14.35
C ARG A 50 -13.95 -0.14 13.07
N TYR A 51 -14.27 0.63 12.05
CA TYR A 51 -13.49 0.72 10.83
C TYR A 51 -12.33 1.69 11.03
N THR A 52 -11.10 1.24 10.76
CA THR A 52 -9.86 1.99 11.06
C THR A 52 -9.29 2.73 9.85
N GLY A 53 -10.13 3.05 8.87
CA GLY A 53 -9.73 3.79 7.68
C GLY A 53 -9.21 2.91 6.54
N THR A 54 -9.08 3.54 5.39
CA THR A 54 -8.67 2.93 4.12
C THR A 54 -7.34 3.52 3.66
N GLN A 55 -6.38 2.69 3.27
CA GLN A 55 -5.10 3.16 2.70
C GLN A 55 -5.03 3.07 1.17
N GLY A 56 -6.07 2.56 0.51
CA GLY A 56 -6.18 2.58 -0.94
C GLY A 56 -5.23 1.62 -1.67
N SER A 57 -5.00 0.41 -1.14
CA SER A 57 -4.21 -0.60 -1.85
C SER A 57 -4.96 -1.14 -3.05
N ALA A 58 -4.36 -1.02 -4.23
CA ALA A 58 -4.96 -1.42 -5.49
C ALA A 58 -3.92 -2.01 -6.43
N VAL A 59 -4.35 -2.97 -7.24
CA VAL A 59 -3.56 -3.54 -8.33
C VAL A 59 -4.44 -3.65 -9.56
N LEU A 60 -3.83 -3.43 -10.71
CA LEU A 60 -4.54 -3.49 -11.99
C LEU A 60 -3.62 -4.09 -13.04
N LYS A 61 -4.16 -4.89 -13.95
CA LYS A 61 -3.46 -5.45 -15.10
C LYS A 61 -3.86 -4.70 -16.36
N ILE A 62 -2.85 -4.21 -17.10
CA ILE A 62 -3.01 -3.53 -18.38
C ILE A 62 -2.25 -4.34 -19.43
N PHE A 63 -2.95 -5.14 -20.21
CA PHE A 63 -2.34 -6.17 -21.06
C PHE A 63 -1.40 -7.07 -20.25
N ASP A 64 -0.11 -7.06 -20.54
CA ASP A 64 0.91 -7.84 -19.80
C ASP A 64 1.53 -7.07 -18.63
N MET A 65 1.27 -5.76 -18.55
CA MET A 65 1.79 -4.89 -17.50
C MET A 65 0.91 -4.95 -16.25
N THR A 66 1.53 -4.94 -15.09
CA THR A 66 0.89 -4.80 -13.78
C THR A 66 1.25 -3.45 -13.16
N VAL A 67 0.24 -2.74 -12.69
CA VAL A 67 0.39 -1.48 -11.96
C VAL A 67 -0.23 -1.63 -10.59
N ALA A 68 0.50 -1.28 -9.54
CA ALA A 68 -0.02 -1.35 -8.17
C ALA A 68 0.33 -0.08 -7.38
N SER A 69 -0.53 0.24 -6.41
CA SER A 69 -0.32 1.37 -5.52
C SER A 69 -0.89 1.09 -4.13
N THR A 70 -0.32 1.72 -3.12
CA THR A 70 -0.82 1.70 -1.75
C THR A 70 -0.47 2.99 -1.03
N GLY A 71 -1.27 3.38 -0.05
CA GLY A 71 -1.11 4.66 0.63
C GLY A 71 -1.39 5.85 -0.29
N ILE A 72 -0.76 6.98 -0.01
CA ILE A 72 -0.98 8.22 -0.76
C ILE A 72 0.09 8.43 -1.83
N ASN A 73 -0.29 9.06 -2.94
CA ASN A 73 0.63 9.46 -3.98
C ASN A 73 1.19 10.86 -3.73
N GLU A 74 2.18 11.28 -4.52
CA GLU A 74 2.85 12.57 -4.37
C GLU A 74 1.89 13.77 -4.47
N LYS A 75 0.89 13.68 -5.34
CA LYS A 75 -0.13 14.74 -5.48
C LYS A 75 -0.95 14.89 -4.19
N ALA A 76 -1.32 13.77 -3.57
CA ALA A 76 -2.08 13.77 -2.32
C ALA A 76 -1.24 14.26 -1.13
N VAL A 77 0.04 13.87 -1.04
CA VAL A 77 0.99 14.37 -0.03
C VAL A 77 1.11 15.90 -0.11
N MET A 78 1.29 16.43 -1.31
CA MET A 78 1.39 17.88 -1.54
C MET A 78 0.09 18.60 -1.17
N ALA A 79 -1.06 18.05 -1.56
CA ALA A 79 -2.36 18.61 -1.21
C ALA A 79 -2.64 18.60 0.30
N ALA A 80 -2.11 17.62 1.02
CA ALA A 80 -2.19 17.55 2.48
C ALA A 80 -1.17 18.43 3.21
N GLY A 81 -0.29 19.15 2.47
CA GLY A 81 0.73 20.02 3.06
C GLY A 81 1.80 19.27 3.87
N MET A 82 1.99 17.98 3.63
CA MET A 82 2.95 17.17 4.36
C MET A 82 4.37 17.36 3.80
N GLU A 83 5.36 17.45 4.69
CA GLU A 83 6.77 17.38 4.30
C GLU A 83 7.16 15.92 4.03
N TYR A 84 7.59 15.63 2.82
CA TYR A 84 7.93 14.28 2.39
C TYR A 84 9.26 14.22 1.64
N ASP A 85 9.79 13.02 1.56
CA ASP A 85 10.85 12.67 0.63
C ASP A 85 10.43 11.45 -0.20
N LYS A 86 11.18 11.12 -1.24
CA LYS A 86 10.84 10.05 -2.16
C LYS A 86 12.08 9.40 -2.77
N THR A 87 11.95 8.14 -3.12
CA THR A 87 12.96 7.45 -3.93
C THR A 87 12.32 6.68 -5.08
N TYR A 88 13.13 6.46 -6.11
CA TYR A 88 12.81 5.62 -7.24
C TYR A 88 13.87 4.55 -7.35
N ILE A 89 13.44 3.31 -7.53
CA ILE A 89 14.34 2.22 -7.89
C ILE A 89 13.84 1.49 -9.13
N TYR A 90 14.80 0.96 -9.87
CA TYR A 90 14.56 0.11 -11.03
C TYR A 90 15.25 -1.22 -10.76
N SER A 91 14.48 -2.31 -10.78
CA SER A 91 14.97 -3.62 -10.38
C SER A 91 14.35 -4.73 -11.21
N GLY A 92 15.02 -5.87 -11.28
CA GLY A 92 14.45 -7.08 -11.85
C GLY A 92 13.39 -7.70 -10.95
N SER A 93 12.45 -8.41 -11.56
CA SER A 93 11.41 -9.18 -10.86
C SER A 93 11.99 -10.32 -10.03
N HIS A 94 13.08 -10.93 -10.53
CA HIS A 94 13.84 -12.01 -9.89
C HIS A 94 15.31 -12.01 -10.37
N ALA A 95 16.08 -13.02 -9.99
CA ALA A 95 17.49 -13.10 -10.34
C ALA A 95 17.70 -13.10 -11.86
N SER A 96 18.54 -12.18 -12.35
CA SER A 96 18.73 -11.91 -13.80
C SER A 96 19.30 -13.10 -14.59
N TYR A 97 19.99 -14.02 -13.91
CA TYR A 97 20.51 -15.25 -14.53
C TYR A 97 19.45 -16.36 -14.66
N TYR A 98 18.28 -16.19 -14.04
CA TYR A 98 17.14 -17.10 -14.20
C TYR A 98 16.22 -16.59 -15.33
N PRO A 99 15.78 -17.48 -16.26
CA PRO A 99 15.01 -17.05 -17.42
C PRO A 99 13.70 -16.33 -17.06
N GLY A 100 13.32 -15.33 -17.84
CA GLY A 100 12.05 -14.62 -17.72
C GLY A 100 12.07 -13.39 -16.80
N ALA A 101 13.23 -12.98 -16.29
CA ALA A 101 13.32 -11.77 -15.49
C ALA A 101 12.87 -10.53 -16.28
N THR A 102 11.99 -9.74 -15.70
CA THR A 102 11.47 -8.48 -16.26
C THR A 102 11.75 -7.33 -15.32
N ASN A 103 11.82 -6.11 -15.84
CA ASN A 103 12.05 -4.93 -15.01
C ASN A 103 10.78 -4.43 -14.35
N MET A 104 10.94 -3.85 -13.17
CA MET A 104 9.91 -3.06 -12.48
C MET A 104 10.48 -1.72 -12.04
N SER A 105 9.62 -0.72 -12.01
CA SER A 105 9.89 0.60 -11.48
C SER A 105 9.09 0.78 -10.19
N ILE A 106 9.76 1.18 -9.12
CA ILE A 106 9.15 1.37 -7.81
C ILE A 106 9.41 2.80 -7.35
N LYS A 107 8.37 3.46 -6.88
CA LYS A 107 8.45 4.73 -6.18
C LYS A 107 7.92 4.55 -4.76
N ALA A 108 8.63 5.06 -3.77
CA ALA A 108 8.17 5.14 -2.40
C ALA A 108 8.23 6.58 -1.90
N LEU A 109 7.29 6.94 -1.00
CA LEU A 109 7.21 8.23 -0.34
C LEU A 109 7.17 8.02 1.17
N TRP A 110 7.87 8.88 1.90
CA TRP A 110 7.87 8.86 3.37
C TRP A 110 7.88 10.27 3.95
N ASP A 111 7.40 10.39 5.18
CA ASP A 111 7.45 11.62 5.95
C ASP A 111 8.90 11.98 6.27
N LYS A 112 9.30 13.21 5.96
CA LYS A 112 10.69 13.64 6.05
C LYS A 112 11.23 13.69 7.48
N LYS A 113 10.37 13.91 8.48
CA LYS A 113 10.75 14.02 9.89
C LYS A 113 10.72 12.69 10.61
N THR A 114 9.64 11.93 10.41
CA THR A 114 9.40 10.67 11.13
C THR A 114 9.93 9.45 10.39
N LEU A 115 10.26 9.59 9.11
CA LEU A 115 10.62 8.53 8.16
C LEU A 115 9.49 7.54 7.89
N ARG A 116 8.27 7.77 8.41
CA ARG A 116 7.12 6.90 8.24
C ARG A 116 6.77 6.75 6.75
N LEU A 117 6.62 5.53 6.30
CA LEU A 117 6.21 5.23 4.93
C LEU A 117 4.78 5.73 4.69
N LEU A 118 4.58 6.52 3.65
CA LEU A 118 3.31 7.19 3.32
C LEU A 118 2.61 6.56 2.14
N GLY A 119 3.37 6.06 1.16
CA GLY A 119 2.81 5.48 -0.04
C GLY A 119 3.84 4.88 -0.96
N ALA A 120 3.37 4.01 -1.86
CA ALA A 120 4.22 3.40 -2.88
C ALA A 120 3.45 3.14 -4.16
N GLN A 121 4.16 3.11 -5.29
CA GLN A 121 3.66 2.78 -6.62
C GLN A 121 4.67 1.86 -7.30
N ILE A 122 4.17 0.80 -7.94
CA ILE A 122 5.00 -0.15 -8.69
C ILE A 122 4.39 -0.37 -10.07
N VAL A 123 5.24 -0.37 -11.08
CA VAL A 123 4.89 -0.72 -12.46
C VAL A 123 5.88 -1.76 -12.95
N GLY A 124 5.40 -2.84 -13.53
CA GLY A 124 6.23 -3.92 -14.05
C GLY A 124 5.39 -5.03 -14.68
N PHE A 125 5.99 -6.17 -14.96
CA PHE A 125 5.33 -7.30 -15.62
C PHE A 125 5.18 -8.51 -14.68
N ASP A 126 6.10 -8.69 -13.74
CA ASP A 126 6.10 -9.80 -12.80
C ASP A 126 6.53 -9.37 -11.40
N GLY A 127 5.97 -9.99 -10.36
CA GLY A 127 6.31 -9.76 -8.95
C GLY A 127 5.93 -8.39 -8.38
N VAL A 128 5.07 -7.64 -9.06
CA VAL A 128 4.59 -6.30 -8.66
C VAL A 128 3.66 -6.39 -7.44
N ASP A 129 2.67 -7.25 -7.51
CA ASP A 129 1.65 -7.49 -6.46
C ASP A 129 2.30 -7.97 -5.16
N LYS A 130 3.21 -8.96 -5.26
CA LYS A 130 3.97 -9.47 -4.11
C LYS A 130 4.66 -8.35 -3.33
N ARG A 131 5.37 -7.43 -4.01
CA ARG A 131 6.09 -6.32 -3.36
C ARG A 131 5.12 -5.26 -2.86
N MET A 132 4.06 -5.02 -3.59
CA MET A 132 3.04 -4.06 -3.17
C MET A 132 2.35 -4.49 -1.88
N ASP A 133 2.06 -5.78 -1.70
CA ASP A 133 1.46 -6.29 -0.46
C ASP A 133 2.39 -6.14 0.75
N VAL A 134 3.70 -6.33 0.57
CA VAL A 134 4.69 -6.06 1.62
C VAL A 134 4.68 -4.58 2.01
N LEU A 135 4.69 -3.67 1.01
CA LEU A 135 4.65 -2.22 1.27
C LEU A 135 3.31 -1.79 1.89
N ALA A 136 2.20 -2.40 1.47
CA ALA A 136 0.89 -2.16 2.06
C ALA A 136 0.84 -2.58 3.54
N ALA A 137 1.42 -3.72 3.87
CA ALA A 137 1.54 -4.17 5.26
C ALA A 137 2.47 -3.24 6.06
N ALA A 138 3.60 -2.82 5.50
CA ALA A 138 4.53 -1.89 6.12
C ALA A 138 3.83 -0.55 6.47
N ILE A 139 3.10 0.04 5.54
CA ILE A 139 2.31 1.27 5.79
C ILE A 139 1.28 1.02 6.89
N ARG A 140 0.55 -0.10 6.86
CA ARG A 140 -0.50 -0.41 7.82
C ARG A 140 0.02 -0.55 9.24
N PHE A 141 1.22 -1.06 9.42
CA PHE A 141 1.87 -1.19 10.72
C PHE A 141 2.74 0.02 11.09
N GLY A 142 2.74 1.08 10.29
CA GLY A 142 3.43 2.32 10.59
C GLY A 142 4.95 2.25 10.46
N ALA A 143 5.46 1.35 9.61
CA ALA A 143 6.89 1.19 9.38
C ALA A 143 7.52 2.48 8.82
N LYS A 144 8.77 2.69 9.16
CA LYS A 144 9.64 3.68 8.54
C LYS A 144 10.25 3.14 7.26
N ILE A 145 10.65 4.03 6.36
CA ILE A 145 11.33 3.62 5.12
C ILE A 145 12.61 2.82 5.43
N THR A 146 13.32 3.16 6.48
CA THR A 146 14.53 2.48 6.94
C THR A 146 14.25 1.07 7.51
N ASP A 147 13.07 0.80 8.06
CA ASP A 147 12.71 -0.53 8.56
C ASP A 147 12.66 -1.56 7.44
N LEU A 148 12.46 -1.12 6.18
CA LEU A 148 12.45 -2.01 5.03
C LEU A 148 13.81 -2.72 4.82
N THR A 149 14.91 -2.15 5.29
CA THR A 149 16.24 -2.76 5.22
C THR A 149 16.33 -4.05 6.05
N GLN A 150 15.51 -4.15 7.10
CA GLN A 150 15.54 -5.27 8.07
C GLN A 150 14.57 -6.40 7.72
N LEU A 151 13.76 -6.22 6.66
CA LEU A 151 12.81 -7.26 6.28
C LEU A 151 13.54 -8.49 5.72
N GLU A 152 13.27 -9.65 6.30
CA GLU A 152 13.69 -10.93 5.76
C GLU A 152 12.64 -11.46 4.80
N LEU A 153 12.89 -11.29 3.50
CA LEU A 153 11.95 -11.65 2.46
C LEU A 153 12.36 -12.98 1.80
N CYS A 154 11.36 -13.77 1.37
CA CYS A 154 11.59 -15.04 0.73
C CYS A 154 12.41 -14.89 -0.55
N TYR A 155 13.48 -15.65 -0.66
CA TYR A 155 14.37 -15.69 -1.83
C TYR A 155 14.56 -17.10 -2.37
N ALA A 156 14.38 -17.22 -3.68
CA ALA A 156 15.01 -18.20 -4.54
C ALA A 156 15.09 -17.61 -5.96
N PRO A 157 15.99 -18.04 -6.82
CA PRO A 157 16.22 -17.41 -8.15
C PRO A 157 14.97 -17.16 -8.99
N PRO A 158 13.97 -18.06 -9.04
CA PRO A 158 12.73 -17.82 -9.79
C PRO A 158 11.79 -16.77 -9.20
N PHE A 159 11.93 -16.42 -7.91
CA PHE A 159 10.94 -15.61 -7.17
C PHE A 159 11.45 -14.22 -6.77
N GLY A 160 12.74 -14.01 -6.77
CA GLY A 160 13.30 -12.73 -6.33
C GLY A 160 14.81 -12.65 -6.56
N SER A 161 15.42 -11.66 -5.97
CA SER A 161 16.87 -11.53 -5.84
C SER A 161 17.24 -11.47 -4.36
N ALA A 162 18.47 -11.81 -4.00
CA ALA A 162 18.95 -11.72 -2.62
C ALA A 162 18.89 -10.28 -2.06
N LYS A 163 18.94 -9.29 -2.96
CA LYS A 163 18.66 -7.88 -2.68
C LYS A 163 17.27 -7.56 -3.23
N ASP A 164 16.21 -7.90 -2.46
CA ASP A 164 14.84 -7.62 -2.92
C ASP A 164 14.63 -6.11 -3.10
N PRO A 165 13.91 -5.68 -4.14
CA PRO A 165 13.60 -4.28 -4.37
C PRO A 165 13.00 -3.55 -3.17
N VAL A 166 12.22 -4.23 -2.34
CA VAL A 166 11.67 -3.63 -1.11
C VAL A 166 12.77 -3.26 -0.13
N ASN A 167 13.76 -4.14 0.09
CA ASN A 167 14.91 -3.79 0.93
C ASN A 167 15.72 -2.64 0.33
N MET A 168 15.87 -2.64 -0.99
CA MET A 168 16.61 -1.59 -1.69
C MET A 168 15.99 -0.20 -1.55
N LEU A 169 14.65 -0.09 -1.41
CA LEU A 169 14.00 1.18 -1.08
C LEU A 169 14.54 1.77 0.23
N GLY A 170 14.69 0.94 1.26
CA GLY A 170 15.26 1.36 2.54
C GLY A 170 16.72 1.81 2.41
N PHE A 171 17.56 0.99 1.76
CA PHE A 171 18.99 1.32 1.60
C PHE A 171 19.26 2.58 0.76
N VAL A 172 18.41 2.89 -0.21
CA VAL A 172 18.56 4.09 -1.04
C VAL A 172 18.04 5.34 -0.32
N ALA A 173 17.16 5.17 0.67
CA ALA A 173 16.60 6.27 1.46
C ALA A 173 17.47 6.69 2.65
N GLU A 174 18.48 5.87 3.03
CA GLU A 174 19.50 6.21 4.03
C GLU A 174 20.51 7.26 3.49
#